data_741abd490b3274b195868c6cc7c29f12
#
_entry.id   741abd490b3274b195868c6cc7c29f12
#
_cell.length_a   1.000
_cell.length_b   1.000
_cell.length_c   1.000
_cell.angle_alpha   90.00
_cell.angle_beta   90.00
_cell.angle_gamma   90.00
#
_symmetry.space_group_name_H-M   'P 1'
#
loop_
_entity.id
_entity.type
_entity.pdbx_description
1 polymer ?
#
loop_
_entity_poly.entity_id
_entity_poly.type
_entity_poly.pdbx_seq_one_letter_code
_entity_poly.pdbx_strand_id
1 'polypeptide(L)'
;EVSRELFADVWPHIAPSESPITYVTNGIHTCTWLAPKMKELYNKYLMPYWQDNIHEDYVWEKIRTIPDEKMWKVHMERKEKLIALVKENVTRRLRREGVSYEEITEATSKLNPEALTIGFGRRFATYKRATLIFKDLERITQILNDENRPVQLIFAGKAHPADREGADLIKYIHEISMKPQFKGKIFILENYNIEISRYMVSGVDVWLNNPRRPMEASGTSGQKASVNGVVNFSVLDGWWAEGYNQKNGWAIGTNKEYSSYEEQDIADSNSIYYTLENKIIPTYYDKDRNGISKSWMEYMKNSIMTTAGKYSTARMLVDYTRKLYIPLCNLTKKYYTDLNRVTEYDAWKASMYSNWKDVKIEQIESNADNITVDAGEEIEVRCEVTLPNIDSNSIRAEVYYGKFLENGTVQDIKIIPMKMEKRDEENRKYYYVAKINLTTGGNYGYSFRVMPQNEMLLDSENMDLVKWIEK
;
A
#
# COMPACT_ATOMS: atom_id res chain seq x y z
N GLU A 1 6.29 -7.71 2.00
CA GLU A 1 7.77 -7.75 1.86
C GLU A 1 8.42 -7.71 3.24
N VAL A 2 8.31 -6.61 3.99
CA VAL A 2 8.92 -6.45 5.33
C VAL A 2 8.57 -7.60 6.30
N SER A 3 7.32 -8.06 6.33
CA SER A 3 6.94 -9.19 7.19
C SER A 3 7.59 -10.50 6.76
N ARG A 4 7.78 -10.73 5.47
CA ARG A 4 8.45 -11.93 4.96
C ARG A 4 9.93 -11.93 5.32
N GLU A 5 10.59 -10.78 5.22
CA GLU A 5 11.98 -10.61 5.66
C GLU A 5 12.12 -10.79 7.18
N LEU A 6 11.21 -10.19 7.96
CA LEU A 6 11.22 -10.31 9.43
C LEU A 6 11.06 -11.76 9.91
N PHE A 7 10.31 -12.58 9.18
CA PHE A 7 10.06 -13.98 9.50
C PHE A 7 10.86 -14.96 8.63
N ALA A 8 11.91 -14.51 7.92
CA ALA A 8 12.70 -15.35 7.04
C ALA A 8 13.32 -16.56 7.77
N ASP A 9 13.73 -16.39 9.02
CA ASP A 9 14.31 -17.47 9.85
C ASP A 9 13.32 -18.60 10.18
N VAL A 10 12.01 -18.40 9.97
CA VAL A 10 11.01 -19.45 10.15
C VAL A 10 11.03 -20.46 8.99
N TRP A 11 11.47 -20.01 7.81
CA TRP A 11 11.59 -20.82 6.60
C TRP A 11 12.98 -20.64 5.96
N PRO A 12 14.05 -21.17 6.60
CA PRO A 12 15.43 -20.88 6.18
C PRO A 12 15.82 -21.52 4.83
N HIS A 13 15.04 -22.48 4.33
CA HIS A 13 15.34 -23.21 3.11
C HIS A 13 14.65 -22.68 1.86
N ILE A 14 13.87 -21.59 1.96
CA ILE A 14 13.22 -20.91 0.85
C ILE A 14 13.53 -19.42 0.85
N ALA A 15 13.39 -18.79 -0.30
CA ALA A 15 13.55 -17.33 -0.37
C ALA A 15 12.43 -16.61 0.41
N PRO A 16 12.69 -15.46 1.06
CA PRO A 16 11.64 -14.70 1.77
C PRO A 16 10.41 -14.41 0.93
N SER A 17 10.57 -14.20 -0.38
CA SER A 17 9.47 -13.98 -1.32
C SER A 17 8.51 -15.17 -1.45
N GLU A 18 8.97 -16.38 -1.13
CA GLU A 18 8.20 -17.63 -1.21
C GLU A 18 7.52 -17.99 0.11
N SER A 19 7.84 -17.29 1.22
CA SER A 19 7.20 -17.59 2.50
C SER A 19 5.67 -17.55 2.39
N PRO A 20 4.93 -18.41 3.11
CA PRO A 20 3.46 -18.50 3.02
C PRO A 20 2.75 -17.27 3.60
N ILE A 21 3.50 -16.22 3.95
CA ILE A 21 2.93 -14.96 4.41
C ILE A 21 2.24 -14.25 3.24
N THR A 22 0.93 -14.14 3.31
CA THR A 22 0.11 -13.36 2.38
C THR A 22 -0.44 -12.11 3.04
N TYR A 23 -1.15 -11.28 2.29
CA TYR A 23 -1.76 -10.07 2.81
C TYR A 23 -3.14 -9.80 2.21
N VAL A 24 -3.91 -9.03 2.95
CA VAL A 24 -5.13 -8.39 2.48
C VAL A 24 -4.98 -6.89 2.76
N THR A 25 -5.02 -6.08 1.70
CA THR A 25 -4.90 -4.64 1.83
C THR A 25 -6.02 -4.06 2.69
N ASN A 26 -5.67 -3.19 3.62
CA ASN A 26 -6.64 -2.54 4.49
C ASN A 26 -7.66 -1.71 3.71
N GLY A 27 -8.85 -1.58 4.31
CA GLY A 27 -9.90 -0.72 3.83
C GLY A 27 -10.53 0.10 4.95
N ILE A 28 -11.32 1.10 4.58
CA ILE A 28 -12.07 1.95 5.50
C ILE A 28 -13.54 1.56 5.51
N HIS A 29 -14.22 1.80 6.62
CA HIS A 29 -15.68 1.73 6.68
C HIS A 29 -16.29 2.96 6.01
N THR A 30 -16.68 2.83 4.77
CA THR A 30 -17.12 3.93 3.89
C THR A 30 -18.19 4.80 4.55
N CYS A 31 -19.23 4.18 5.14
CA CYS A 31 -20.34 4.92 5.76
C CYS A 31 -19.93 5.78 6.97
N THR A 32 -18.87 5.40 7.71
CA THR A 32 -18.34 6.20 8.81
C THR A 32 -17.57 7.43 8.33
N TRP A 33 -16.81 7.30 7.24
CA TRP A 33 -15.88 8.33 6.79
C TRP A 33 -16.41 9.19 5.66
N LEU A 34 -17.44 8.73 4.95
CA LEU A 34 -18.14 9.50 3.93
C LEU A 34 -18.97 10.61 4.58
N ALA A 35 -18.74 11.80 4.14
CA ALA A 35 -19.46 12.96 4.64
C ALA A 35 -20.96 12.94 4.26
N PRO A 36 -21.86 13.39 5.15
CA PRO A 36 -23.30 13.33 4.89
C PRO A 36 -23.73 13.95 3.55
N LYS A 37 -23.19 15.12 3.20
CA LYS A 37 -23.50 15.79 1.93
C LYS A 37 -22.97 15.07 0.70
N MET A 38 -21.80 14.43 0.81
CA MET A 38 -21.29 13.55 -0.25
C MET A 38 -22.16 12.29 -0.37
N LYS A 39 -22.63 11.74 0.74
CA LYS A 39 -23.56 10.59 0.75
C LYS A 39 -24.88 10.95 0.06
N GLU A 40 -25.44 12.13 0.32
CA GLU A 40 -26.64 12.62 -0.38
C GLU A 40 -26.39 12.70 -1.90
N LEU A 41 -25.23 13.20 -2.30
CA LEU A 41 -24.84 13.29 -3.73
C LEU A 41 -24.73 11.88 -4.34
N TYR A 42 -24.09 10.95 -3.65
CA TYR A 42 -23.95 9.56 -4.11
C TYR A 42 -25.31 8.85 -4.18
N ASN A 43 -26.18 9.03 -3.22
CA ASN A 43 -27.54 8.48 -3.26
C ASN A 43 -28.33 8.94 -4.49
N LYS A 44 -28.02 10.13 -5.01
CA LYS A 44 -28.69 10.68 -6.19
C LYS A 44 -28.16 10.16 -7.52
N TYR A 45 -26.85 9.93 -7.61
CA TYR A 45 -26.16 9.66 -8.88
C TYR A 45 -25.62 8.25 -9.02
N LEU A 46 -25.35 7.55 -7.92
CA LEU A 46 -24.97 6.15 -7.97
C LEU A 46 -26.21 5.25 -8.11
N MET A 47 -25.96 3.98 -8.34
CA MET A 47 -27.02 2.98 -8.47
C MET A 47 -27.84 2.85 -7.17
N PRO A 48 -29.13 2.50 -7.25
CA PRO A 48 -29.89 2.09 -6.07
C PRO A 48 -29.14 0.98 -5.31
N TYR A 49 -29.16 1.03 -3.97
CA TYR A 49 -28.48 0.06 -3.11
C TYR A 49 -26.95 0.02 -3.30
N TRP A 50 -26.32 1.11 -3.74
CA TRP A 50 -24.86 1.19 -3.90
C TRP A 50 -24.11 0.84 -2.61
N GLN A 51 -24.72 1.09 -1.45
CA GLN A 51 -24.10 0.81 -0.14
C GLN A 51 -23.94 -0.68 0.13
N ASP A 52 -24.76 -1.54 -0.47
CA ASP A 52 -24.65 -2.99 -0.36
C ASP A 52 -23.58 -3.55 -1.31
N ASN A 53 -23.21 -2.77 -2.31
CA ASN A 53 -22.25 -3.14 -3.36
C ASN A 53 -21.00 -2.24 -3.38
N ILE A 54 -20.60 -1.70 -2.22
CA ILE A 54 -19.45 -0.77 -2.10
C ILE A 54 -18.17 -1.34 -2.70
N HIS A 55 -17.98 -2.65 -2.63
CA HIS A 55 -16.77 -3.34 -3.09
C HIS A 55 -16.68 -3.54 -4.61
N GLU A 56 -17.74 -3.20 -5.34
CA GLU A 56 -17.82 -3.39 -6.77
C GLU A 56 -17.44 -2.12 -7.54
N ASP A 57 -16.49 -2.22 -8.46
CA ASP A 57 -15.94 -1.08 -9.20
C ASP A 57 -16.99 -0.38 -10.08
N TYR A 58 -17.92 -1.14 -10.69
CA TYR A 58 -18.96 -0.59 -11.55
C TYR A 58 -19.89 0.41 -10.85
N VAL A 59 -20.04 0.29 -9.53
CA VAL A 59 -20.78 1.25 -8.70
C VAL A 59 -20.15 2.62 -8.79
N TRP A 60 -18.82 2.67 -8.66
CA TRP A 60 -18.06 3.90 -8.58
C TRP A 60 -17.81 4.57 -9.94
N GLU A 61 -17.91 3.84 -11.04
CA GLU A 61 -17.83 4.40 -12.39
C GLU A 61 -18.92 5.46 -12.63
N LYS A 62 -20.08 5.36 -11.95
CA LYS A 62 -21.16 6.33 -12.01
C LYS A 62 -20.80 7.72 -11.46
N ILE A 63 -19.72 7.84 -10.70
CA ILE A 63 -19.19 9.15 -10.25
C ILE A 63 -18.93 10.09 -11.44
N ARG A 64 -18.58 9.59 -12.61
CA ARG A 64 -18.39 10.38 -13.84
C ARG A 64 -19.64 11.15 -14.24
N THR A 65 -20.83 10.64 -13.93
CA THR A 65 -22.11 11.26 -14.29
C THR A 65 -22.51 12.41 -13.38
N ILE A 66 -21.82 12.63 -12.27
CA ILE A 66 -22.08 13.76 -11.38
C ILE A 66 -21.60 15.04 -12.07
N PRO A 67 -22.47 16.05 -12.25
CA PRO A 67 -22.06 17.35 -12.78
C PRO A 67 -20.99 18.01 -11.88
N ASP A 68 -19.97 18.61 -12.50
CA ASP A 68 -18.84 19.22 -11.79
C ASP A 68 -19.31 20.29 -10.79
N GLU A 69 -20.27 21.12 -11.18
CA GLU A 69 -20.82 22.16 -10.32
C GLU A 69 -21.49 21.60 -9.06
N LYS A 70 -22.13 20.43 -9.16
CA LYS A 70 -22.77 19.79 -8.02
C LYS A 70 -21.75 19.22 -7.06
N MET A 71 -20.73 18.54 -7.59
CA MET A 71 -19.66 17.99 -6.78
C MET A 71 -18.82 19.09 -6.13
N TRP A 72 -18.44 20.11 -6.89
CA TRP A 72 -17.71 21.27 -6.40
C TRP A 72 -18.47 22.01 -5.29
N LYS A 73 -19.76 22.27 -5.49
CA LYS A 73 -20.61 22.90 -4.49
C LYS A 73 -20.58 22.12 -3.16
N VAL A 74 -20.76 20.82 -3.21
CA VAL A 74 -20.72 19.97 -2.00
C VAL A 74 -19.34 20.00 -1.36
N HIS A 75 -18.27 19.98 -2.16
CA HIS A 75 -16.91 20.10 -1.64
C HIS A 75 -16.70 21.42 -0.91
N MET A 76 -17.09 22.55 -1.52
CA MET A 76 -16.95 23.89 -0.92
C MET A 76 -17.75 24.04 0.39
N GLU A 77 -19.00 23.54 0.46
CA GLU A 77 -19.80 23.53 1.68
C GLU A 77 -19.10 22.80 2.84
N ARG A 78 -18.34 21.77 2.53
CA ARG A 78 -17.57 20.99 3.52
C ARG A 78 -16.31 21.72 3.94
N LYS A 79 -15.64 22.34 2.98
CA LYS A 79 -14.46 23.14 3.23
C LYS A 79 -14.78 24.35 4.11
N GLU A 80 -15.88 25.03 3.86
CA GLU A 80 -16.39 26.11 4.70
C GLU A 80 -16.61 25.64 6.15
N LYS A 81 -17.21 24.45 6.35
CA LYS A 81 -17.39 23.87 7.68
C LYS A 81 -16.06 23.52 8.36
N LEU A 82 -15.08 22.99 7.61
CA LEU A 82 -13.74 22.79 8.14
C LEU A 82 -13.11 24.10 8.54
N ILE A 83 -13.16 25.14 7.71
CA ILE A 83 -12.61 26.47 8.01
C ILE A 83 -13.26 27.08 9.25
N ALA A 84 -14.58 26.94 9.42
CA ALA A 84 -15.27 27.39 10.64
C ALA A 84 -14.77 26.64 11.89
N LEU A 85 -14.59 25.32 11.80
CA LEU A 85 -14.02 24.52 12.89
C LEU A 85 -12.58 24.93 13.21
N VAL A 86 -11.74 25.17 12.18
CA VAL A 86 -10.35 25.65 12.38
C VAL A 86 -10.37 26.98 13.08
N LYS A 87 -11.21 27.91 12.65
CA LYS A 87 -11.35 29.23 13.26
C LYS A 87 -11.75 29.14 14.73
N GLU A 88 -12.72 28.30 15.05
CA GLU A 88 -13.16 28.08 16.44
C GLU A 88 -12.05 27.48 17.29
N ASN A 89 -11.37 26.42 16.79
CA ASN A 89 -10.30 25.72 17.50
C ASN A 89 -9.12 26.67 17.82
N VAL A 90 -8.67 27.43 16.82
CA VAL A 90 -7.59 28.43 16.96
C VAL A 90 -8.00 29.55 17.90
N THR A 91 -9.21 30.08 17.78
CA THR A 91 -9.73 31.13 18.69
C THR A 91 -9.75 30.65 20.13
N ARG A 92 -10.23 29.43 20.39
CA ARG A 92 -10.28 28.84 21.75
C ARG A 92 -8.89 28.70 22.35
N ARG A 93 -7.92 28.24 21.55
CA ARG A 93 -6.52 28.12 21.97
C ARG A 93 -5.92 29.48 22.34
N LEU A 94 -5.99 30.43 21.42
CA LEU A 94 -5.38 31.76 21.64
C LEU A 94 -5.99 32.52 22.82
N ARG A 95 -7.32 32.39 23.05
CA ARG A 95 -7.96 32.91 24.25
C ARG A 95 -7.41 32.29 25.52
N ARG A 96 -7.18 30.99 25.57
CA ARG A 96 -6.59 30.30 26.73
C ARG A 96 -5.15 30.74 26.96
N GLU A 97 -4.43 31.10 25.93
CA GLU A 97 -3.06 31.63 25.97
C GLU A 97 -3.02 33.12 26.34
N GLY A 98 -4.16 33.79 26.55
CA GLY A 98 -4.24 35.18 26.94
C GLY A 98 -4.00 36.18 25.81
N VAL A 99 -4.10 35.75 24.55
CA VAL A 99 -3.90 36.61 23.37
C VAL A 99 -5.06 37.59 23.21
N SER A 100 -4.77 38.82 22.79
CA SER A 100 -5.78 39.88 22.64
C SER A 100 -6.82 39.53 21.55
N TYR A 101 -8.01 40.17 21.64
CA TYR A 101 -9.08 39.95 20.66
C TYR A 101 -8.65 40.40 19.26
N GLU A 102 -7.91 41.50 19.17
CA GLU A 102 -7.38 42.03 17.90
C GLU A 102 -6.44 41.03 17.22
N GLU A 103 -5.50 40.51 17.98
CA GLU A 103 -4.54 39.50 17.45
C GLU A 103 -5.21 38.18 17.05
N ILE A 104 -6.23 37.74 17.84
CA ILE A 104 -7.04 36.55 17.46
C ILE A 104 -7.79 36.80 16.15
N THR A 105 -8.38 37.99 16.03
CA THR A 105 -9.12 38.38 14.82
C THR A 105 -8.18 38.45 13.64
N GLU A 106 -7.00 39.04 13.78
CA GLU A 106 -5.98 39.08 12.73
C GLU A 106 -5.56 37.65 12.30
N ALA A 107 -5.23 36.79 13.27
CA ALA A 107 -4.76 35.42 13.00
C ALA A 107 -5.82 34.56 12.27
N THR A 108 -7.10 34.79 12.57
CA THR A 108 -8.20 33.99 12.00
C THR A 108 -8.87 34.61 10.78
N SER A 109 -8.70 35.92 10.51
CA SER A 109 -9.27 36.60 9.34
C SER A 109 -8.67 36.13 8.01
N LYS A 110 -7.45 35.59 8.05
CA LYS A 110 -6.74 35.08 6.86
C LYS A 110 -7.19 33.67 6.42
N LEU A 111 -8.00 32.98 7.24
CA LEU A 111 -8.63 31.73 6.84
C LEU A 111 -9.58 31.96 5.67
N ASN A 112 -9.27 31.35 4.54
CA ASN A 112 -9.98 31.60 3.28
C ASN A 112 -10.48 30.25 2.70
N PRO A 113 -11.79 30.03 2.58
CA PRO A 113 -12.32 28.82 1.95
C PRO A 113 -11.96 28.70 0.46
N GLU A 114 -11.66 29.80 -0.24
CA GLU A 114 -11.21 29.76 -1.63
C GLU A 114 -9.73 29.39 -1.81
N ALA A 115 -8.92 29.53 -0.74
CA ALA A 115 -7.51 29.15 -0.81
C ALA A 115 -7.32 27.66 -0.92
N LEU A 116 -6.36 27.20 -1.73
CA LEU A 116 -5.95 25.78 -1.77
C LEU A 116 -5.56 25.33 -0.34
N THR A 117 -6.30 24.36 0.17
CA THR A 117 -6.14 23.88 1.56
C THR A 117 -5.50 22.50 1.59
N ILE A 118 -4.31 22.43 2.16
CA ILE A 118 -3.56 21.17 2.30
C ILE A 118 -3.66 20.71 3.76
N GLY A 119 -4.14 19.49 3.97
CA GLY A 119 -4.30 18.90 5.29
C GLY A 119 -3.27 17.83 5.59
N PHE A 120 -2.70 17.88 6.78
CA PHE A 120 -1.87 16.85 7.38
C PHE A 120 -2.48 16.42 8.72
N GLY A 121 -3.08 15.23 8.78
CA GLY A 121 -3.81 14.77 9.96
C GLY A 121 -3.42 13.37 10.38
N ARG A 122 -2.51 13.24 11.38
CA ARG A 122 -2.03 11.94 11.83
C ARG A 122 -1.24 12.04 13.14
N ARG A 123 -0.94 10.85 13.73
CA ARG A 123 -0.02 10.80 14.86
C ARG A 123 1.34 11.40 14.47
N PHE A 124 1.86 12.28 15.29
CA PHE A 124 3.21 12.80 15.13
C PHE A 124 4.22 11.74 15.59
N ALA A 125 4.97 11.23 14.67
CA ALA A 125 6.11 10.32 14.84
C ALA A 125 7.15 10.67 13.79
N THR A 126 8.43 10.47 14.09
CA THR A 126 9.56 10.91 13.24
C THR A 126 9.44 10.42 11.80
N TYR A 127 9.14 9.16 11.60
CA TYR A 127 9.02 8.59 10.24
C TYR A 127 7.86 9.17 9.41
N LYS A 128 6.88 9.84 10.05
CA LYS A 128 5.78 10.53 9.36
C LYS A 128 6.23 11.86 8.75
N ARG A 129 7.38 12.36 9.15
CA ARG A 129 8.08 13.54 8.62
C ARG A 129 7.18 14.78 8.47
N ALA A 130 6.40 15.09 9.52
CA ALA A 130 5.44 16.21 9.51
C ALA A 130 6.09 17.57 9.15
N THR A 131 7.39 17.70 9.38
CA THR A 131 8.18 18.91 9.12
C THR A 131 8.86 18.94 7.76
N LEU A 132 8.73 17.88 6.94
CA LEU A 132 9.43 17.77 5.66
C LEU A 132 9.10 18.93 4.69
N ILE A 133 7.85 19.41 4.72
CA ILE A 133 7.40 20.55 3.91
C ILE A 133 8.07 21.89 4.30
N PHE A 134 8.76 21.93 5.42
CA PHE A 134 9.50 23.10 5.93
C PHE A 134 11.02 22.96 5.78
N LYS A 135 11.52 21.96 5.05
CA LYS A 135 12.95 21.74 4.88
C LYS A 135 13.63 22.91 4.14
N ASP A 136 12.91 23.53 3.20
CA ASP A 136 13.29 24.78 2.54
C ASP A 136 12.25 25.87 2.92
N LEU A 137 12.62 26.68 3.94
CA LEU A 137 11.75 27.74 4.45
C LEU A 137 11.55 28.89 3.47
N GLU A 138 12.53 29.17 2.62
CA GLU A 138 12.43 30.22 1.62
C GLU A 138 11.38 29.85 0.57
N ARG A 139 11.51 28.65 0.04
CA ARG A 139 10.64 28.14 -1.02
C ARG A 139 9.20 27.99 -0.55
N ILE A 140 8.96 27.43 0.63
CA ILE A 140 7.62 27.35 1.19
C ILE A 140 7.03 28.72 1.52
N THR A 141 7.88 29.70 1.90
CA THR A 141 7.43 31.08 2.11
C THR A 141 6.90 31.69 0.81
N GLN A 142 7.57 31.49 -0.31
CA GLN A 142 7.10 31.98 -1.62
C GLN A 142 5.76 31.32 -1.98
N ILE A 143 5.63 30.02 -1.80
CA ILE A 143 4.38 29.28 -2.09
C ILE A 143 3.20 29.80 -1.25
N LEU A 144 3.39 29.99 0.05
CA LEU A 144 2.30 30.36 0.98
C LEU A 144 1.93 31.85 0.89
N ASN A 145 2.80 32.70 0.33
CA ASN A 145 2.56 34.14 0.21
C ASN A 145 2.23 34.62 -1.20
N ASP A 146 1.94 33.70 -2.14
CA ASP A 146 1.38 34.07 -3.44
C ASP A 146 -0.08 34.53 -3.24
N GLU A 147 -0.31 35.84 -3.35
CA GLU A 147 -1.64 36.45 -3.15
C GLU A 147 -2.63 36.09 -4.27
N ASN A 148 -2.13 35.76 -5.45
CA ASN A 148 -2.96 35.37 -6.59
C ASN A 148 -3.42 33.92 -6.52
N ARG A 149 -2.65 33.08 -5.83
CA ARG A 149 -2.90 31.64 -5.69
C ARG A 149 -2.69 31.22 -4.23
N PRO A 150 -3.53 31.72 -3.30
CA PRO A 150 -3.34 31.54 -1.89
C PRO A 150 -3.38 30.07 -1.45
N VAL A 151 -2.41 29.65 -0.65
CA VAL A 151 -2.30 28.31 -0.10
C VAL A 151 -2.31 28.38 1.42
N GLN A 152 -3.02 27.45 2.08
CA GLN A 152 -3.03 27.32 3.53
C GLN A 152 -2.81 25.88 3.95
N LEU A 153 -2.12 25.69 5.08
CA LEU A 153 -1.79 24.39 5.64
C LEU A 153 -2.55 24.18 6.97
N ILE A 154 -3.18 23.00 7.11
CA ILE A 154 -3.86 22.60 8.35
C ILE A 154 -3.21 21.33 8.86
N PHE A 155 -2.60 21.43 10.04
CA PHE A 155 -2.01 20.30 10.77
C PHE A 155 -2.92 19.87 11.91
N ALA A 156 -3.09 18.58 12.10
CA ALA A 156 -3.78 18.02 13.25
C ALA A 156 -3.15 16.68 13.65
N GLY A 157 -3.07 16.43 14.93
CA GLY A 157 -2.52 15.16 15.41
C GLY A 157 -2.18 15.20 16.89
N LYS A 158 -1.65 14.09 17.36
CA LYS A 158 -1.14 13.93 18.72
C LYS A 158 0.17 13.18 18.68
N ALA A 159 1.11 13.52 19.56
CA ALA A 159 2.22 12.66 19.91
C ALA A 159 1.81 11.73 21.05
N HIS A 160 2.41 10.55 21.13
CA HIS A 160 2.26 9.73 22.32
C HIS A 160 2.93 10.45 23.52
N PRO A 161 2.37 10.40 24.73
CA PRO A 161 2.94 11.11 25.89
C PRO A 161 4.42 10.77 26.18
N ALA A 162 4.85 9.57 25.87
CA ALA A 162 6.25 9.13 26.00
C ALA A 162 7.12 9.45 24.76
N ASP A 163 6.54 9.95 23.67
CA ASP A 163 7.24 10.27 22.41
C ASP A 163 7.66 11.75 22.42
N ARG A 164 8.85 12.03 22.97
CA ARG A 164 9.41 13.38 23.02
C ARG A 164 9.69 13.95 21.63
N GLU A 165 10.23 13.14 20.74
CA GLU A 165 10.52 13.56 19.35
C GLU A 165 9.24 13.96 18.61
N GLY A 166 8.16 13.20 18.79
CA GLY A 166 6.85 13.58 18.25
C GLY A 166 6.29 14.87 18.82
N ALA A 167 6.52 15.14 20.11
CA ALA A 167 6.15 16.40 20.75
C ALA A 167 6.98 17.58 20.21
N ASP A 168 8.29 17.38 20.00
CA ASP A 168 9.19 18.38 19.42
C ASP A 168 8.80 18.75 17.98
N LEU A 169 8.31 17.80 17.17
CA LEU A 169 7.76 18.09 15.85
C LEU A 169 6.55 19.03 15.90
N ILE A 170 5.65 18.83 16.86
CA ILE A 170 4.49 19.73 17.07
C ILE A 170 4.96 21.12 17.46
N LYS A 171 5.89 21.20 18.42
CA LYS A 171 6.49 22.45 18.86
C LYS A 171 7.14 23.21 17.70
N TYR A 172 7.95 22.52 16.91
CA TYR A 172 8.61 23.12 15.74
C TYR A 172 7.61 23.69 14.72
N ILE A 173 6.53 22.97 14.40
CA ILE A 173 5.50 23.47 13.48
C ILE A 173 4.80 24.70 14.10
N HIS A 174 4.55 24.69 15.41
CA HIS A 174 3.98 25.83 16.10
C HIS A 174 4.90 27.05 16.02
N GLU A 175 6.19 26.91 16.30
CA GLU A 175 7.17 27.99 16.20
C GLU A 175 7.24 28.57 14.77
N ILE A 176 7.20 27.70 13.74
CA ILE A 176 7.11 28.16 12.35
C ILE A 176 5.83 28.94 12.10
N SER A 177 4.68 28.45 12.57
CA SER A 177 3.37 29.09 12.34
C SER A 177 3.27 30.51 12.95
N MET A 178 4.08 30.77 13.97
CA MET A 178 4.13 32.09 14.63
C MET A 178 5.05 33.11 13.94
N LYS A 179 5.90 32.68 12.99
CA LYS A 179 6.77 33.61 12.24
C LYS A 179 5.91 34.54 11.37
N PRO A 180 6.29 35.83 11.23
CA PRO A 180 5.49 36.83 10.51
C PRO A 180 5.04 36.40 9.11
N GLN A 181 5.92 35.74 8.34
CA GLN A 181 5.64 35.27 6.98
C GLN A 181 4.65 34.09 6.92
N PHE A 182 4.44 33.38 8.02
CA PHE A 182 3.56 32.21 8.08
C PHE A 182 2.29 32.43 8.91
N LYS A 183 2.20 33.58 9.62
CA LYS A 183 1.05 33.93 10.45
C LYS A 183 -0.24 34.00 9.60
N GLY A 184 -1.22 33.18 9.96
CA GLY A 184 -2.48 33.07 9.21
C GLY A 184 -2.40 32.25 7.92
N LYS A 185 -1.33 31.46 7.72
CA LYS A 185 -1.15 30.52 6.62
C LYS A 185 -1.03 29.08 7.08
N ILE A 186 -0.55 28.87 8.32
CA ILE A 186 -0.34 27.56 8.93
C ILE A 186 -1.18 27.50 10.21
N PHE A 187 -2.06 26.49 10.27
CA PHE A 187 -2.97 26.27 11.38
C PHE A 187 -2.75 24.91 12.01
N ILE A 188 -2.72 24.86 13.34
CA ILE A 188 -2.57 23.62 14.10
C ILE A 188 -3.83 23.44 14.93
N LEU A 189 -4.50 22.31 14.76
CA LEU A 189 -5.68 21.92 15.50
C LEU A 189 -5.30 21.12 16.74
N GLU A 190 -5.77 21.56 17.89
CA GLU A 190 -5.62 20.85 19.14
C GLU A 190 -6.71 19.78 19.33
N ASN A 191 -6.44 18.87 20.27
CA ASN A 191 -7.38 17.82 20.68
C ASN A 191 -7.87 16.92 19.53
N TYR A 192 -6.97 16.63 18.58
CA TYR A 192 -7.29 15.78 17.44
C TYR A 192 -8.04 14.51 17.87
N ASN A 193 -9.22 14.32 17.30
CA ASN A 193 -10.14 13.22 17.56
C ASN A 193 -10.83 12.79 16.27
N ILE A 194 -11.75 11.84 16.34
CA ILE A 194 -12.47 11.33 15.18
C ILE A 194 -13.33 12.40 14.48
N GLU A 195 -13.88 13.32 15.23
CA GLU A 195 -14.69 14.42 14.70
C GLU A 195 -13.84 15.35 13.83
N ILE A 196 -12.74 15.89 14.39
CA ILE A 196 -11.78 16.72 13.65
C ILE A 196 -11.27 15.98 12.43
N SER A 197 -10.94 14.68 12.59
CA SER A 197 -10.50 13.84 11.47
C SER A 197 -11.54 13.79 10.33
N ARG A 198 -12.82 13.62 10.65
CA ARG A 198 -13.92 13.59 9.65
C ARG A 198 -14.08 14.92 8.91
N TYR A 199 -13.93 16.06 9.62
CA TYR A 199 -13.93 17.36 8.96
C TYR A 199 -12.73 17.51 8.03
N MET A 200 -11.54 17.15 8.48
CA MET A 200 -10.31 17.27 7.66
C MET A 200 -10.35 16.40 6.41
N VAL A 201 -10.58 15.09 6.55
CA VAL A 201 -10.57 14.16 5.41
C VAL A 201 -11.68 14.42 4.38
N SER A 202 -12.58 15.34 4.65
CA SER A 202 -13.66 15.67 3.78
C SER A 202 -13.74 17.14 3.38
N GLY A 203 -12.92 18.00 3.99
CA GLY A 203 -12.98 19.46 3.79
C GLY A 203 -11.68 20.10 3.31
N VAL A 204 -10.55 19.39 3.32
CA VAL A 204 -9.34 19.87 2.63
C VAL A 204 -9.39 19.56 1.14
N ASP A 205 -8.59 20.24 0.34
CA ASP A 205 -8.46 19.93 -1.09
C ASP A 205 -7.44 18.83 -1.34
N VAL A 206 -6.33 18.88 -0.61
CA VAL A 206 -5.21 17.94 -0.71
C VAL A 206 -4.94 17.28 0.62
N TRP A 207 -4.80 15.97 0.61
CA TRP A 207 -4.35 15.19 1.76
C TRP A 207 -2.87 14.87 1.62
N LEU A 208 -2.03 15.53 2.42
CA LEU A 208 -0.59 15.34 2.42
C LEU A 208 -0.21 14.15 3.30
N ASN A 209 0.56 13.21 2.74
CA ASN A 209 1.06 12.04 3.43
C ASN A 209 2.48 11.72 2.98
N ASN A 210 3.46 12.02 3.80
CA ASN A 210 4.88 11.94 3.46
C ASN A 210 5.70 11.06 4.42
N PRO A 211 5.27 9.81 4.68
CA PRO A 211 6.04 8.90 5.52
C PRO A 211 7.40 8.60 4.89
N ARG A 212 8.35 8.18 5.72
CA ARG A 212 9.60 7.61 5.25
C ARG A 212 9.35 6.22 4.67
N ARG A 213 9.69 6.02 3.43
CA ARG A 213 9.60 4.70 2.79
C ARG A 213 10.77 3.80 3.25
N PRO A 214 10.52 2.51 3.55
CA PRO A 214 9.28 1.74 3.45
C PRO A 214 8.51 1.56 4.79
N MET A 215 8.44 2.58 5.63
CA MET A 215 7.96 2.46 7.02
C MET A 215 6.43 2.53 7.19
N GLU A 216 5.68 2.92 6.15
CA GLU A 216 4.22 3.00 6.22
C GLU A 216 3.59 1.70 5.70
N ALA A 217 3.17 0.83 6.62
CA ALA A 217 2.61 -0.47 6.24
C ALA A 217 1.28 -0.37 5.46
N SER A 218 0.45 0.62 5.74
CA SER A 218 -0.84 0.81 5.05
C SER A 218 -1.23 2.27 4.89
N GLY A 219 -1.55 2.99 5.98
CA GLY A 219 -1.94 4.39 5.93
C GLY A 219 -3.37 4.63 5.44
N THR A 220 -4.40 4.36 6.27
CA THR A 220 -5.82 4.45 5.88
C THR A 220 -6.38 5.88 5.78
N SER A 221 -5.63 6.90 6.22
CA SER A 221 -6.15 8.29 6.23
C SER A 221 -6.39 8.84 4.82
N GLY A 222 -5.51 8.53 3.87
CA GLY A 222 -5.69 8.90 2.48
C GLY A 222 -6.89 8.21 1.82
N GLN A 223 -7.22 6.98 2.21
CA GLN A 223 -8.42 6.28 1.76
C GLN A 223 -9.70 6.99 2.25
N LYS A 224 -9.68 7.52 3.49
CA LYS A 224 -10.79 8.32 4.04
C LYS A 224 -10.95 9.65 3.31
N ALA A 225 -9.85 10.25 2.90
CA ALA A 225 -9.84 11.47 2.12
C ALA A 225 -10.42 11.24 0.71
N SER A 226 -9.93 10.22 0.01
CA SER A 226 -10.34 9.95 -1.38
C SER A 226 -11.82 9.62 -1.54
N VAL A 227 -12.46 8.91 -0.61
CA VAL A 227 -13.91 8.62 -0.69
C VAL A 227 -14.76 9.90 -0.62
N ASN A 228 -14.22 11.01 -0.12
CA ASN A 228 -14.83 12.33 -0.08
C ASN A 228 -14.41 13.24 -1.26
N GLY A 229 -13.64 12.73 -2.20
CA GLY A 229 -13.13 13.50 -3.32
C GLY A 229 -11.90 14.36 -3.02
N VAL A 230 -11.35 14.27 -1.82
CA VAL A 230 -10.08 14.92 -1.47
C VAL A 230 -8.95 14.20 -2.19
N VAL A 231 -8.05 14.96 -2.81
CA VAL A 231 -6.99 14.40 -3.64
C VAL A 231 -5.75 14.09 -2.81
N ASN A 232 -5.20 12.89 -2.96
CA ASN A 232 -4.01 12.48 -2.22
C ASN A 232 -2.73 13.02 -2.86
N PHE A 233 -1.83 13.52 -2.02
CA PHE A 233 -0.46 13.85 -2.34
C PHE A 233 0.45 13.10 -1.38
N SER A 234 1.01 11.99 -1.82
CA SER A 234 1.65 11.03 -0.91
C SER A 234 2.89 10.38 -1.49
N VAL A 235 3.81 10.03 -0.60
CA VAL A 235 4.90 9.10 -0.92
C VAL A 235 4.30 7.77 -1.37
N LEU A 236 4.96 7.11 -2.34
CA LEU A 236 4.59 5.79 -2.85
C LEU A 236 4.96 4.70 -1.83
N ASP A 237 4.19 4.66 -0.74
CA ASP A 237 4.33 3.70 0.35
C ASP A 237 2.96 3.29 0.88
N GLY A 238 2.89 2.13 1.53
CA GLY A 238 1.64 1.56 1.99
C GLY A 238 0.59 1.46 0.88
N TRP A 239 -0.66 1.85 1.17
CA TRP A 239 -1.76 1.75 0.22
C TRP A 239 -1.57 2.58 -1.06
N TRP A 240 -0.81 3.70 -0.99
CA TRP A 240 -0.63 4.58 -2.14
C TRP A 240 0.31 3.98 -3.19
N ALA A 241 1.23 3.10 -2.79
CA ALA A 241 2.02 2.30 -3.72
C ALA A 241 1.16 1.38 -4.59
N GLU A 242 0.02 0.90 -4.05
CA GLU A 242 -0.95 0.06 -4.77
C GLU A 242 -2.04 0.87 -5.50
N GLY A 243 -2.37 2.06 -4.98
CA GLY A 243 -3.54 2.84 -5.39
C GLY A 243 -3.24 3.97 -6.37
N TYR A 244 -2.02 4.44 -6.44
CA TYR A 244 -1.64 5.55 -7.32
C TYR A 244 -1.65 5.14 -8.79
N ASN A 245 -2.31 5.94 -9.63
CA ASN A 245 -2.42 5.68 -11.07
C ASN A 245 -2.13 6.90 -11.95
N GLN A 246 -1.47 7.94 -11.40
CA GLN A 246 -1.14 9.22 -12.05
C GLN A 246 -2.34 10.15 -12.33
N LYS A 247 -3.57 9.66 -12.25
CA LYS A 247 -4.80 10.43 -12.54
C LYS A 247 -5.66 10.68 -11.30
N ASN A 248 -5.35 10.02 -10.18
CA ASN A 248 -6.15 10.08 -8.95
C ASN A 248 -5.47 10.84 -7.80
N GLY A 249 -4.36 11.51 -8.09
CA GLY A 249 -3.57 12.29 -7.15
C GLY A 249 -2.13 12.43 -7.59
N TRP A 250 -1.24 12.74 -6.66
CA TRP A 250 0.16 12.97 -6.92
C TRP A 250 1.07 12.12 -6.04
N ALA A 251 2.22 11.73 -6.59
CA ALA A 251 3.27 11.03 -5.88
C ALA A 251 4.33 12.02 -5.37
N ILE A 252 4.89 11.73 -4.19
CA ILE A 252 6.09 12.37 -3.64
C ILE A 252 7.25 11.41 -3.84
N GLY A 253 8.33 11.88 -4.43
CA GLY A 253 9.52 11.09 -4.72
C GLY A 253 9.29 10.03 -5.80
N THR A 254 10.14 9.04 -5.80
CA THR A 254 10.14 7.91 -6.74
C THR A 254 10.32 6.59 -5.98
N ASN A 255 10.30 5.47 -6.71
CA ASN A 255 10.60 4.14 -6.15
C ASN A 255 12.10 3.88 -5.96
N LYS A 256 12.96 4.89 -6.16
CA LYS A 256 14.42 4.77 -5.97
C LYS A 256 14.73 4.47 -4.51
N GLU A 257 15.71 3.61 -4.28
CA GLU A 257 16.36 3.45 -2.98
C GLU A 257 17.38 4.55 -2.77
N TYR A 258 17.53 4.99 -1.54
CA TYR A 258 18.43 6.06 -1.15
C TYR A 258 19.51 5.54 -0.22
N SER A 259 20.71 6.06 -0.33
CA SER A 259 21.86 5.67 0.50
C SER A 259 21.73 6.13 1.96
N SER A 260 20.91 7.15 2.22
CA SER A 260 20.67 7.70 3.55
C SER A 260 19.28 8.34 3.70
N TYR A 261 18.84 8.48 4.93
CA TYR A 261 17.62 9.20 5.27
C TYR A 261 17.67 10.68 4.87
N GLU A 262 18.84 11.30 4.95
CA GLU A 262 19.04 12.70 4.55
C GLU A 262 18.87 12.88 3.03
N GLU A 263 19.46 11.99 2.24
CA GLU A 263 19.29 11.99 0.77
C GLU A 263 17.79 11.83 0.40
N GLN A 264 17.10 10.90 1.06
CA GLN A 264 15.67 10.71 0.85
C GLN A 264 14.87 11.97 1.20
N ASP A 265 15.18 12.62 2.34
CA ASP A 265 14.48 13.82 2.77
C ASP A 265 14.69 15.00 1.83
N ILE A 266 15.90 15.16 1.28
CA ILE A 266 16.19 16.17 0.26
C ILE A 266 15.41 15.89 -1.02
N ALA A 267 15.45 14.66 -1.51
CA ALA A 267 14.76 14.28 -2.73
C ALA A 267 13.23 14.43 -2.61
N ASP A 268 12.64 13.96 -1.52
CA ASP A 268 11.21 14.02 -1.28
C ASP A 268 10.72 15.44 -1.03
N SER A 269 11.48 16.29 -0.31
CA SER A 269 11.12 17.70 -0.11
C SER A 269 11.15 18.47 -1.42
N ASN A 270 12.17 18.27 -2.25
CA ASN A 270 12.23 18.86 -3.59
C ASN A 270 11.05 18.40 -4.47
N SER A 271 10.68 17.13 -4.39
CA SER A 271 9.52 16.60 -5.08
C SER A 271 8.21 17.25 -4.61
N ILE A 272 8.06 17.50 -3.29
CA ILE A 272 6.92 18.22 -2.73
C ILE A 272 6.81 19.61 -3.35
N TYR A 273 7.86 20.42 -3.30
CA TYR A 273 7.84 21.78 -3.81
C TYR A 273 7.58 21.82 -5.32
N TYR A 274 8.34 21.01 -6.08
CA TYR A 274 8.14 20.94 -7.54
C TYR A 274 6.71 20.60 -7.90
N THR A 275 6.11 19.63 -7.21
CA THR A 275 4.75 19.18 -7.51
C THR A 275 3.71 20.22 -7.10
N LEU A 276 3.89 20.91 -5.97
CA LEU A 276 3.03 22.02 -5.57
C LEU A 276 3.07 23.15 -6.58
N GLU A 277 4.26 23.63 -6.95
CA GLU A 277 4.46 24.78 -7.83
C GLU A 277 4.00 24.53 -9.26
N ASN A 278 4.28 23.35 -9.81
CA ASN A 278 4.13 23.07 -11.23
C ASN A 278 2.89 22.23 -11.58
N LYS A 279 2.26 21.58 -10.60
CA LYS A 279 1.12 20.70 -10.85
C LYS A 279 -0.08 21.05 -9.98
N ILE A 280 0.01 20.95 -8.66
CA ILE A 280 -1.14 21.05 -7.77
C ILE A 280 -1.75 22.46 -7.80
N ILE A 281 -0.94 23.49 -7.52
CA ILE A 281 -1.40 24.87 -7.48
C ILE A 281 -1.94 25.34 -8.84
N PRO A 282 -1.21 25.17 -9.96
CA PRO A 282 -1.71 25.52 -11.27
C PRO A 282 -3.04 24.82 -11.60
N THR A 283 -3.14 23.52 -11.34
CA THR A 283 -4.36 22.74 -11.61
C THR A 283 -5.56 23.24 -10.80
N TYR A 284 -5.38 23.60 -9.54
CA TYR A 284 -6.45 24.09 -8.67
C TYR A 284 -6.96 25.47 -9.11
N TYR A 285 -6.06 26.36 -9.54
CA TYR A 285 -6.37 27.74 -9.92
C TYR A 285 -6.67 27.94 -11.41
N ASP A 286 -6.59 26.90 -12.23
CA ASP A 286 -7.06 26.93 -13.64
C ASP A 286 -8.59 26.86 -13.69
N LYS A 287 -9.25 27.89 -13.15
CA LYS A 287 -10.71 27.98 -13.00
C LYS A 287 -11.36 28.58 -14.24
N ASP A 288 -12.45 27.96 -14.66
CA ASP A 288 -13.31 28.49 -15.71
C ASP A 288 -14.15 29.72 -15.24
N ARG A 289 -15.05 30.19 -16.08
CA ARG A 289 -15.93 31.35 -15.78
C ARG A 289 -16.88 31.10 -14.60
N ASN A 290 -17.11 29.85 -14.24
CA ASN A 290 -17.93 29.43 -13.09
C ASN A 290 -17.10 29.26 -11.82
N GLY A 291 -15.81 29.54 -11.87
CA GLY A 291 -14.88 29.36 -10.74
C GLY A 291 -14.50 27.91 -10.46
N ILE A 292 -14.64 27.02 -11.45
CA ILE A 292 -14.37 25.58 -11.29
C ILE A 292 -13.23 25.15 -12.21
N SER A 293 -12.23 24.47 -11.66
CA SER A 293 -11.19 23.84 -12.45
C SER A 293 -11.65 22.46 -12.94
N LYS A 294 -11.78 22.30 -14.24
CA LYS A 294 -12.13 21.00 -14.85
C LYS A 294 -11.10 19.92 -14.56
N SER A 295 -9.83 20.28 -14.66
CA SER A 295 -8.74 19.35 -14.37
C SER A 295 -8.76 18.91 -12.89
N TRP A 296 -9.10 19.82 -11.96
CA TRP A 296 -9.26 19.46 -10.55
C TRP A 296 -10.42 18.50 -10.33
N MET A 297 -11.55 18.75 -11.01
CA MET A 297 -12.72 17.86 -10.93
C MET A 297 -12.41 16.46 -11.46
N GLU A 298 -11.59 16.34 -12.51
CA GLU A 298 -11.12 15.03 -12.99
C GLU A 298 -10.30 14.30 -11.93
N TYR A 299 -9.38 14.98 -11.24
CA TYR A 299 -8.64 14.37 -10.11
C TYR A 299 -9.56 13.92 -8.99
N MET A 300 -10.52 14.75 -8.58
CA MET A 300 -11.50 14.41 -7.54
C MET A 300 -12.32 13.17 -7.92
N LYS A 301 -12.88 13.14 -9.13
CA LYS A 301 -13.67 12.01 -9.63
C LYS A 301 -12.83 10.72 -9.74
N ASN A 302 -11.64 10.82 -10.33
CA ASN A 302 -10.72 9.68 -10.44
C ASN A 302 -10.27 9.17 -9.07
N SER A 303 -10.01 10.07 -8.11
CA SER A 303 -9.70 9.69 -6.73
C SER A 303 -10.79 8.79 -6.14
N ILE A 304 -12.06 9.18 -6.25
CA ILE A 304 -13.19 8.40 -5.78
C ILE A 304 -13.32 7.07 -6.54
N MET A 305 -13.40 7.14 -7.87
CA MET A 305 -13.70 5.98 -8.73
C MET A 305 -12.69 4.85 -8.57
N THR A 306 -11.42 5.18 -8.43
CA THR A 306 -10.33 4.18 -8.42
C THR A 306 -9.99 3.67 -7.02
N THR A 307 -10.54 4.29 -5.98
CA THR A 307 -10.15 3.95 -4.60
C THR A 307 -11.31 3.53 -3.70
N ALA A 308 -12.50 4.09 -3.88
CA ALA A 308 -13.59 3.92 -2.92
C ALA A 308 -14.07 2.47 -2.78
N GLY A 309 -14.15 1.71 -3.85
CA GLY A 309 -14.45 0.27 -3.85
C GLY A 309 -13.27 -0.54 -3.33
N LYS A 310 -12.13 -0.37 -3.99
CA LYS A 310 -10.90 -1.12 -3.75
C LYS A 310 -10.40 -1.03 -2.30
N TYR A 311 -10.54 0.13 -1.65
CA TYR A 311 -10.08 0.36 -0.28
C TYR A 311 -11.23 0.45 0.74
N SER A 312 -12.32 -0.27 0.50
CA SER A 312 -13.42 -0.43 1.45
C SER A 312 -13.22 -1.64 2.37
N THR A 313 -13.78 -1.58 3.59
CA THR A 313 -13.84 -2.76 4.46
C THR A 313 -14.71 -3.86 3.87
N ALA A 314 -15.67 -3.54 3.02
CA ALA A 314 -16.48 -4.54 2.31
C ALA A 314 -15.59 -5.42 1.41
N ARG A 315 -14.76 -4.82 0.56
CA ARG A 315 -13.79 -5.55 -0.27
C ARG A 315 -12.79 -6.32 0.61
N MET A 316 -12.27 -5.69 1.68
CA MET A 316 -11.34 -6.34 2.61
C MET A 316 -11.95 -7.63 3.21
N LEU A 317 -13.21 -7.59 3.64
CA LEU A 317 -13.91 -8.77 4.17
C LEU A 317 -14.12 -9.84 3.11
N VAL A 318 -14.46 -9.46 1.88
CA VAL A 318 -14.56 -10.41 0.75
C VAL A 318 -13.22 -11.12 0.52
N ASP A 319 -12.11 -10.37 0.53
CA ASP A 319 -10.79 -10.95 0.35
C ASP A 319 -10.41 -11.89 1.51
N TYR A 320 -10.63 -11.51 2.76
CA TYR A 320 -10.41 -12.40 3.92
C TYR A 320 -11.25 -13.67 3.82
N THR A 321 -12.52 -13.53 3.43
CA THR A 321 -13.41 -14.66 3.30
C THR A 321 -12.95 -15.63 2.23
N ARG A 322 -12.61 -15.12 1.05
CA ARG A 322 -12.20 -15.95 -0.10
C ARG A 322 -10.81 -16.55 0.06
N LYS A 323 -9.85 -15.75 0.55
CA LYS A 323 -8.45 -16.16 0.63
C LYS A 323 -8.14 -17.01 1.86
N LEU A 324 -8.84 -16.81 2.98
CA LEU A 324 -8.50 -17.40 4.26
C LEU A 324 -9.66 -18.19 4.88
N TYR A 325 -10.84 -17.59 5.10
CA TYR A 325 -11.90 -18.23 5.88
C TYR A 325 -12.51 -19.45 5.18
N ILE A 326 -12.82 -19.35 3.89
CA ILE A 326 -13.40 -20.47 3.13
C ILE A 326 -12.36 -21.61 2.97
N PRO A 327 -11.13 -21.37 2.53
CA PRO A 327 -10.10 -22.41 2.44
C PRO A 327 -9.87 -23.10 3.79
N LEU A 328 -9.71 -22.33 4.86
CA LEU A 328 -9.49 -22.88 6.20
C LEU A 328 -10.71 -23.67 6.69
N CYS A 329 -11.93 -23.19 6.49
CA CYS A 329 -13.14 -23.92 6.84
C CYS A 329 -13.24 -25.26 6.09
N ASN A 330 -12.91 -25.27 4.80
CA ASN A 330 -12.91 -26.51 4.02
C ASN A 330 -11.85 -27.49 4.50
N LEU A 331 -10.67 -27.01 4.83
CA LEU A 331 -9.62 -27.85 5.41
C LEU A 331 -10.05 -28.40 6.78
N THR A 332 -10.57 -27.54 7.66
CA THR A 332 -11.08 -27.94 8.98
C THR A 332 -12.17 -29.02 8.87
N LYS A 333 -13.08 -28.91 7.91
CA LYS A 333 -14.10 -29.95 7.67
C LYS A 333 -13.46 -31.30 7.34
N LYS A 334 -12.39 -31.36 6.54
CA LYS A 334 -11.68 -32.61 6.25
C LYS A 334 -11.13 -33.27 7.51
N TYR A 335 -10.62 -32.48 8.44
CA TYR A 335 -10.12 -33.00 9.73
C TYR A 335 -11.24 -33.53 10.64
N TYR A 336 -12.37 -32.82 10.76
CA TYR A 336 -13.44 -33.19 11.68
C TYR A 336 -14.39 -34.29 11.17
N THR A 337 -14.48 -34.48 9.85
CA THR A 337 -15.38 -35.50 9.27
C THR A 337 -14.82 -36.92 9.31
N ASP A 338 -13.50 -37.04 9.43
CA ASP A 338 -12.83 -38.34 9.45
C ASP A 338 -11.55 -38.29 10.32
N LEU A 339 -11.67 -38.75 11.56
CA LEU A 339 -10.55 -38.79 12.51
C LEU A 339 -9.42 -39.74 12.07
N ASN A 340 -9.73 -40.78 11.27
CA ASN A 340 -8.70 -41.67 10.73
C ASN A 340 -7.77 -40.89 9.80
N ARG A 341 -8.30 -39.98 8.99
CA ARG A 341 -7.47 -39.10 8.13
C ARG A 341 -6.52 -38.23 8.92
N VAL A 342 -6.93 -37.77 10.10
CA VAL A 342 -6.03 -36.99 10.99
C VAL A 342 -4.87 -37.87 11.47
N THR A 343 -5.17 -39.10 11.87
CA THR A 343 -4.14 -40.05 12.31
C THR A 343 -3.20 -40.44 11.16
N GLU A 344 -3.75 -40.67 9.97
CA GLU A 344 -2.96 -40.96 8.78
C GLU A 344 -2.07 -39.75 8.38
N TYR A 345 -2.60 -38.53 8.47
CA TYR A 345 -1.84 -37.32 8.20
C TYR A 345 -0.69 -37.12 9.21
N ASP A 346 -0.95 -37.38 10.48
CA ASP A 346 0.08 -37.26 11.53
C ASP A 346 1.18 -38.34 11.36
N ALA A 347 0.79 -39.56 11.02
CA ALA A 347 1.74 -40.64 10.68
C ALA A 347 2.53 -40.26 9.39
N TRP A 348 1.88 -39.69 8.37
CA TRP A 348 2.54 -39.21 7.18
C TRP A 348 3.58 -38.13 7.51
N LYS A 349 3.23 -37.12 8.32
CA LYS A 349 4.17 -36.06 8.76
C LYS A 349 5.39 -36.67 9.48
N ALA A 350 5.14 -37.55 10.43
CA ALA A 350 6.23 -38.23 11.16
C ALA A 350 7.16 -38.99 10.20
N SER A 351 6.59 -39.70 9.21
CA SER A 351 7.35 -40.39 8.17
C SER A 351 8.18 -39.43 7.33
N MET A 352 7.59 -38.28 6.91
CA MET A 352 8.29 -37.26 6.13
C MET A 352 9.51 -36.74 6.89
N TYR A 353 9.35 -36.32 8.15
CA TYR A 353 10.46 -35.79 8.96
C TYR A 353 11.56 -36.86 9.20
N SER A 354 11.19 -38.13 9.39
CA SER A 354 12.15 -39.19 9.65
C SER A 354 12.98 -39.57 8.42
N ASN A 355 12.38 -39.54 7.22
CA ASN A 355 12.99 -40.07 6.00
C ASN A 355 13.49 -38.95 5.03
N TRP A 356 13.21 -37.66 5.31
CA TRP A 356 13.56 -36.58 4.42
C TRP A 356 15.04 -36.41 4.14
N LYS A 357 15.87 -36.74 5.14
CA LYS A 357 17.34 -36.72 5.03
C LYS A 357 17.89 -37.63 3.94
N ASP A 358 17.15 -38.69 3.61
CA ASP A 358 17.58 -39.71 2.64
C ASP A 358 17.09 -39.41 1.21
N VAL A 359 16.31 -38.33 1.02
CA VAL A 359 15.90 -37.83 -0.30
C VAL A 359 17.11 -37.27 -1.03
N LYS A 360 17.30 -37.67 -2.29
CA LYS A 360 18.38 -37.18 -3.15
C LYS A 360 17.80 -36.70 -4.47
N ILE A 361 18.43 -35.69 -5.05
CA ILE A 361 18.11 -35.14 -6.36
C ILE A 361 19.38 -35.14 -7.18
N GLU A 362 19.33 -35.72 -8.36
CA GLU A 362 20.43 -35.74 -9.32
C GLU A 362 19.93 -35.16 -10.66
N GLN A 363 20.73 -34.31 -11.29
CA GLN A 363 20.42 -33.81 -12.62
C GLN A 363 20.66 -34.92 -13.64
N ILE A 364 19.69 -35.10 -14.54
CA ILE A 364 19.86 -35.92 -15.71
C ILE A 364 20.03 -34.96 -16.90
N GLU A 365 20.46 -35.45 -18.02
CA GLU A 365 20.68 -34.71 -19.25
C GLU A 365 19.63 -33.62 -19.51
N SER A 366 20.13 -32.42 -19.68
CA SER A 366 19.35 -31.26 -20.07
C SER A 366 19.87 -30.82 -21.46
N ASN A 367 18.96 -30.43 -22.34
CA ASN A 367 19.35 -29.77 -23.59
C ASN A 367 19.78 -28.30 -23.35
N ALA A 368 19.98 -27.92 -22.08
CA ALA A 368 20.13 -26.51 -21.66
C ALA A 368 21.51 -26.18 -21.07
N ASP A 369 22.42 -27.16 -20.91
CA ASP A 369 23.69 -26.91 -20.26
C ASP A 369 24.69 -26.20 -21.18
N ASN A 370 25.04 -24.95 -20.81
CA ASN A 370 26.02 -24.12 -21.52
C ASN A 370 25.73 -23.86 -23.00
N ILE A 371 24.46 -23.75 -23.37
CA ILE A 371 24.03 -23.45 -24.74
C ILE A 371 23.45 -22.04 -24.85
N THR A 372 23.49 -21.50 -26.05
CA THR A 372 22.74 -20.29 -26.42
C THR A 372 21.47 -20.71 -27.11
N VAL A 373 20.33 -20.23 -26.62
CA VAL A 373 19.01 -20.46 -27.22
C VAL A 373 18.38 -19.12 -27.58
N ASP A 374 17.56 -19.11 -28.60
CA ASP A 374 16.84 -17.90 -28.99
C ASP A 374 15.72 -17.56 -28.01
N ALA A 375 15.45 -16.27 -27.86
CA ALA A 375 14.34 -15.82 -27.01
C ALA A 375 13.01 -16.34 -27.58
N GLY A 376 12.23 -17.04 -26.75
CA GLY A 376 10.99 -17.71 -27.13
C GLY A 376 11.14 -19.22 -27.33
N GLU A 377 12.37 -19.74 -27.33
CA GLU A 377 12.58 -21.18 -27.33
C GLU A 377 12.27 -21.82 -25.98
N GLU A 378 11.90 -23.10 -26.04
CA GLU A 378 11.57 -23.93 -24.89
C GLU A 378 12.74 -24.85 -24.54
N ILE A 379 13.19 -24.79 -23.31
CA ILE A 379 14.22 -25.66 -22.76
C ILE A 379 13.56 -26.77 -21.97
N GLU A 380 13.95 -28.02 -22.20
CA GLU A 380 13.50 -29.15 -21.42
C GLU A 380 14.57 -29.57 -20.43
N VAL A 381 14.19 -29.65 -19.14
CA VAL A 381 15.07 -30.01 -18.03
C VAL A 381 14.53 -31.22 -17.28
N ARG A 382 15.42 -32.11 -16.86
CA ARG A 382 15.09 -33.37 -16.19
C ARG A 382 15.89 -33.55 -14.92
N CYS A 383 15.27 -34.15 -13.91
CA CYS A 383 15.97 -34.61 -12.72
C CYS A 383 15.48 -35.99 -12.30
N GLU A 384 16.36 -36.74 -11.64
CA GLU A 384 16.09 -37.98 -10.93
C GLU A 384 15.93 -37.66 -9.45
N VAL A 385 14.88 -38.18 -8.82
CA VAL A 385 14.64 -38.09 -7.38
C VAL A 385 14.65 -39.46 -6.79
N THR A 386 15.53 -39.72 -5.86
CA THR A 386 15.60 -40.98 -5.09
C THR A 386 14.83 -40.86 -3.79
N LEU A 387 13.84 -41.72 -3.57
CA LEU A 387 12.92 -41.72 -2.43
C LEU A 387 12.93 -43.07 -1.70
N PRO A 388 13.90 -43.40 -0.82
CA PRO A 388 14.04 -44.75 -0.26
C PRO A 388 12.80 -45.20 0.53
N ASN A 389 12.20 -44.33 1.33
CA ASN A 389 11.11 -44.66 2.25
C ASN A 389 9.94 -43.65 2.17
N ILE A 390 9.84 -42.87 1.09
CA ILE A 390 8.78 -41.89 0.86
C ILE A 390 8.00 -42.28 -0.39
N ASP A 391 6.68 -42.20 -0.33
CA ASP A 391 5.82 -42.38 -1.51
C ASP A 391 6.00 -41.19 -2.48
N SER A 392 6.16 -41.51 -3.76
CA SER A 392 6.35 -40.50 -4.80
C SER A 392 5.18 -39.52 -4.96
N ASN A 393 3.97 -39.88 -4.51
CA ASN A 393 2.82 -38.99 -4.47
C ASN A 393 2.84 -38.02 -3.29
N SER A 394 3.74 -38.25 -2.31
CA SER A 394 3.93 -37.40 -1.12
C SER A 394 4.91 -36.26 -1.33
N ILE A 395 5.43 -36.10 -2.55
CA ILE A 395 6.36 -35.03 -2.89
C ILE A 395 5.93 -34.30 -4.19
N ARG A 396 6.36 -33.08 -4.31
CA ARG A 396 6.39 -32.35 -5.59
C ARG A 396 7.82 -31.97 -5.93
N ALA A 397 8.21 -32.22 -7.17
CA ALA A 397 9.45 -31.72 -7.72
C ALA A 397 9.21 -30.42 -8.47
N GLU A 398 10.14 -29.48 -8.35
CA GLU A 398 10.05 -28.15 -8.95
C GLU A 398 11.38 -27.78 -9.59
N VAL A 399 11.32 -27.09 -10.76
CA VAL A 399 12.46 -26.35 -11.29
C VAL A 399 12.34 -24.88 -10.91
N TYR A 400 13.43 -24.37 -10.39
CA TYR A 400 13.61 -23.01 -9.96
C TYR A 400 14.59 -22.34 -10.91
N TYR A 401 14.16 -21.30 -11.64
CA TYR A 401 15.01 -20.65 -12.62
C TYR A 401 14.88 -19.14 -12.60
N GLY A 402 15.92 -18.45 -13.01
CA GLY A 402 15.93 -17.00 -13.05
C GLY A 402 17.10 -16.45 -13.86
N LYS A 403 17.10 -15.14 -14.05
CA LYS A 403 18.11 -14.43 -14.82
C LYS A 403 19.25 -13.99 -13.91
N PHE A 404 20.48 -14.36 -14.25
CA PHE A 404 21.68 -13.88 -13.56
C PHE A 404 22.03 -12.46 -13.99
N LEU A 405 22.30 -11.60 -13.01
CA LEU A 405 22.88 -10.29 -13.21
C LEU A 405 24.42 -10.35 -13.11
N GLU A 406 25.09 -9.32 -13.61
CA GLU A 406 26.54 -9.19 -13.57
C GLU A 406 27.13 -9.23 -12.15
N ASN A 407 26.35 -8.82 -11.14
CA ASN A 407 26.74 -8.88 -9.72
C ASN A 407 26.54 -10.26 -9.06
N GLY A 408 26.10 -11.28 -9.83
CA GLY A 408 25.84 -12.64 -9.35
C GLY A 408 24.48 -12.85 -8.66
N THR A 409 23.62 -11.84 -8.60
CA THR A 409 22.27 -12.00 -8.09
C THR A 409 21.35 -12.58 -9.15
N VAL A 410 20.29 -13.30 -8.72
CA VAL A 410 19.27 -13.86 -9.59
C VAL A 410 18.02 -13.00 -9.53
N GLN A 411 17.53 -12.57 -10.70
CA GLN A 411 16.27 -11.83 -10.84
C GLN A 411 15.24 -12.64 -11.60
N ASP A 412 13.99 -12.16 -11.56
CA ASP A 412 12.84 -12.74 -12.28
C ASP A 412 12.66 -14.24 -12.02
N ILE A 413 12.85 -14.63 -10.77
CA ILE A 413 12.75 -16.02 -10.33
C ILE A 413 11.36 -16.57 -10.63
N LYS A 414 11.34 -17.72 -11.28
CA LYS A 414 10.11 -18.47 -11.57
C LYS A 414 10.28 -19.92 -11.11
N ILE A 415 9.16 -20.49 -10.69
CA ILE A 415 9.07 -21.85 -10.18
C ILE A 415 8.07 -22.59 -11.07
N ILE A 416 8.47 -23.73 -11.62
CA ILE A 416 7.62 -24.57 -12.44
C ILE A 416 7.52 -25.95 -11.79
N PRO A 417 6.30 -26.43 -11.47
CA PRO A 417 6.10 -27.81 -11.06
C PRO A 417 6.52 -28.77 -12.17
N MET A 418 7.29 -29.79 -11.82
CA MET A 418 7.73 -30.81 -12.74
C MET A 418 6.72 -31.97 -12.82
N LYS A 419 6.63 -32.59 -13.99
CA LYS A 419 5.79 -33.76 -14.20
C LYS A 419 6.63 -35.05 -14.08
N MET A 420 6.09 -36.03 -13.40
CA MET A 420 6.72 -37.36 -13.36
C MET A 420 6.59 -38.01 -14.77
N GLU A 421 7.72 -38.37 -15.35
CA GLU A 421 7.83 -38.98 -16.67
C GLU A 421 7.98 -40.50 -16.55
N LYS A 422 8.77 -40.99 -15.57
CA LYS A 422 9.09 -42.42 -15.42
C LYS A 422 9.23 -42.76 -13.94
N ARG A 423 8.93 -44.02 -13.59
CA ARG A 423 9.12 -44.62 -12.26
C ARG A 423 10.01 -45.85 -12.37
N ASP A 424 10.93 -45.98 -11.44
CA ASP A 424 11.72 -47.16 -11.19
C ASP A 424 11.50 -47.55 -9.70
N GLU A 425 10.44 -48.33 -9.48
CA GLU A 425 10.02 -48.70 -8.12
C GLU A 425 11.03 -49.65 -7.45
N GLU A 426 11.78 -50.43 -8.23
CA GLU A 426 12.77 -51.35 -7.70
C GLU A 426 13.95 -50.61 -7.08
N ASN A 427 14.43 -49.57 -7.73
CA ASN A 427 15.53 -48.73 -7.27
C ASN A 427 15.06 -47.49 -6.52
N ARG A 428 13.74 -47.28 -6.34
CA ARG A 428 13.13 -46.10 -5.69
C ARG A 428 13.54 -44.79 -6.37
N LYS A 429 13.66 -44.78 -7.69
CA LYS A 429 14.05 -43.64 -8.51
C LYS A 429 12.88 -43.15 -9.36
N TYR A 430 12.67 -41.85 -9.34
CA TYR A 430 11.55 -41.19 -10.01
C TYR A 430 12.08 -40.06 -10.88
N TYR A 431 11.66 -40.03 -12.13
CA TYR A 431 12.17 -39.12 -13.15
C TYR A 431 11.15 -38.04 -13.42
N TYR A 432 11.58 -36.79 -13.29
CA TYR A 432 10.73 -35.62 -13.47
C TYR A 432 11.23 -34.75 -14.61
N VAL A 433 10.30 -34.15 -15.36
CA VAL A 433 10.56 -33.27 -16.50
C VAL A 433 9.77 -31.96 -16.37
N ALA A 434 10.38 -30.84 -16.75
CA ALA A 434 9.72 -29.57 -16.93
C ALA A 434 10.23 -28.85 -18.17
N LYS A 435 9.42 -27.93 -18.68
CA LYS A 435 9.73 -27.07 -19.80
C LYS A 435 9.81 -25.62 -19.34
N ILE A 436 10.94 -25.00 -19.63
CA ILE A 436 11.23 -23.59 -19.30
C ILE A 436 11.12 -22.80 -20.61
N ASN A 437 10.25 -21.79 -20.61
CA ASN A 437 10.12 -20.87 -21.74
C ASN A 437 10.88 -19.56 -21.44
N LEU A 438 11.93 -19.27 -22.19
CA LEU A 438 12.78 -18.09 -22.03
C LEU A 438 12.27 -16.97 -22.94
N THR A 439 11.47 -16.08 -22.41
CA THR A 439 10.81 -15.00 -23.17
C THR A 439 11.68 -13.77 -23.42
N THR A 440 12.82 -13.63 -22.72
CA THR A 440 13.73 -12.48 -22.86
C THR A 440 15.17 -12.92 -22.90
N GLY A 441 16.02 -12.16 -23.60
CA GLY A 441 17.46 -12.42 -23.67
C GLY A 441 18.16 -12.22 -22.31
N GLY A 442 19.24 -12.95 -22.07
CA GLY A 442 20.11 -12.86 -20.90
C GLY A 442 20.72 -14.19 -20.48
N ASN A 443 21.52 -14.18 -19.43
CA ASN A 443 22.06 -15.39 -18.83
C ASN A 443 21.06 -15.93 -17.83
N TYR A 444 20.64 -17.18 -17.98
CA TYR A 444 19.72 -17.86 -17.09
C TYR A 444 20.39 -19.01 -16.38
N GLY A 445 19.98 -19.25 -15.13
CA GLY A 445 20.32 -20.46 -14.42
C GLY A 445 19.08 -21.14 -13.89
N TYR A 446 19.19 -22.41 -13.62
CA TYR A 446 18.14 -23.20 -13.02
C TYR A 446 18.69 -24.16 -11.97
N SER A 447 17.80 -24.60 -11.08
CA SER A 447 18.08 -25.59 -10.03
C SER A 447 16.83 -26.42 -9.80
N PHE A 448 16.97 -27.55 -9.16
CA PHE A 448 15.86 -28.43 -8.80
C PHE A 448 15.67 -28.48 -7.30
N ARG A 449 14.42 -28.57 -6.88
CA ARG A 449 14.07 -28.85 -5.50
C ARG A 449 12.87 -29.79 -5.39
N VAL A 450 12.80 -30.46 -4.26
CA VAL A 450 11.68 -31.33 -3.88
C VAL A 450 11.12 -30.84 -2.55
N MET A 451 9.79 -30.83 -2.46
CA MET A 451 9.03 -30.43 -1.27
C MET A 451 7.95 -31.46 -0.95
N PRO A 452 7.49 -31.56 0.32
CA PRO A 452 6.35 -32.39 0.68
C PRO A 452 5.07 -31.98 -0.04
N GLN A 453 4.22 -32.94 -0.35
CA GLN A 453 2.89 -32.69 -0.90
C GLN A 453 1.86 -33.61 -0.21
N ASN A 454 0.79 -33.01 0.30
CA ASN A 454 -0.34 -33.74 0.87
C ASN A 454 -1.60 -32.89 0.80
N GLU A 455 -2.75 -33.50 0.53
CA GLU A 455 -4.03 -32.78 0.42
C GLU A 455 -4.52 -32.13 1.74
N MET A 456 -3.95 -32.57 2.87
CA MET A 456 -4.23 -32.02 4.20
C MET A 456 -3.25 -30.89 4.57
N LEU A 457 -2.23 -30.65 3.78
CA LEU A 457 -1.26 -29.59 3.99
C LEU A 457 -1.77 -28.30 3.30
N LEU A 458 -1.84 -27.20 4.06
CA LEU A 458 -2.29 -25.93 3.53
C LEU A 458 -1.26 -25.36 2.53
N ASP A 459 0.02 -25.35 2.97
CA ASP A 459 1.16 -24.92 2.18
C ASP A 459 2.33 -25.84 2.47
N SER A 460 3.03 -26.31 1.44
CA SER A 460 4.18 -27.23 1.57
C SER A 460 5.33 -26.62 2.37
N GLU A 461 5.48 -25.32 2.29
CA GLU A 461 6.48 -24.52 2.97
C GLU A 461 6.36 -24.61 4.50
N ASN A 462 5.16 -24.87 5.03
CA ASN A 462 4.92 -24.97 6.47
C ASN A 462 5.60 -26.16 7.15
N MET A 463 6.10 -27.14 6.40
CA MET A 463 6.88 -28.25 6.98
C MET A 463 8.37 -27.95 7.12
N ASP A 464 8.85 -26.88 6.49
CA ASP A 464 10.29 -26.54 6.38
C ASP A 464 11.16 -27.71 5.87
N LEU A 465 10.57 -28.57 5.04
CA LEU A 465 11.24 -29.69 4.38
C LEU A 465 11.45 -29.33 2.91
N VAL A 466 12.63 -28.86 2.59
CA VAL A 466 13.05 -28.57 1.22
C VAL A 466 14.36 -29.25 0.95
N LYS A 467 14.41 -30.06 -0.11
CA LYS A 467 15.66 -30.64 -0.58
C LYS A 467 16.03 -29.99 -1.91
N TRP A 468 17.16 -29.33 -1.95
CA TRP A 468 17.76 -28.80 -3.18
C TRP A 468 18.73 -29.83 -3.77
N ILE A 469 18.94 -29.75 -5.07
CA ILE A 469 20.00 -30.51 -5.74
C ILE A 469 21.34 -30.09 -5.13
N GLU A 470 22.14 -31.07 -4.77
CA GLU A 470 23.51 -30.83 -4.31
C GLU A 470 24.42 -30.65 -5.54
N LYS A 471 25.33 -29.66 -5.48
CA LYS A 471 26.31 -29.39 -6.55
C LYS A 471 27.38 -30.45 -6.59
#